data_5b7301f1ba49f8e45375a6d9d271b05f
#
_entry.id   5b7301f1ba49f8e45375a6d9d271b05f
#
_cell.length_a   1.000
_cell.length_b   1.000
_cell.length_c   1.000
_cell.angle_alpha   90.00
_cell.angle_beta   90.00
_cell.angle_gamma   90.00
#
_symmetry.space_group_name_H-M   'P 1'
#
loop_
_entity.id
_entity.type
_entity.pdbx_description
1 polymer ?
#
loop_
_entity_poly.entity_id
_entity_poly.type
_entity_poly.pdbx_seq_one_letter_code
_entity_poly.pdbx_strand_id
1 'polypeptide(L)'
;MRTLPILLACLISILFSLSVHASPAEASISKPSTPALLTKLTKVKLNKAIPVLKELEEHGGEEMLPLFKTMLKGQLYYVKKTKALVAVTKIEGEKIYSDVFTGDALAKMSKSSVKKVRVNNKVRRFLRETIARTQLSAADPEARYSALNSLLSELDADIIKTIQTLQEKETDADVLELMNVAIAMFTLSNSNDAKERLAAVHTLSERLENEVRNLFVKVVSQEQDAKVKAAAERALSSIEQRIEKFQFVDKLFFGLSLGSVLLLAAIGLAITFGVMGVINMAHGEMIMLGAYTTYVVQLMMPNAIDYSLWVAIPLAFIVSGSVGVLIERGVIRHLHGRPLETLLATFGISLILQQLVRTVFSPLNRQVQAPSWMSGSLDINPVLSLTMNRLYILAFALLVFGLLLLILNKTSLGLNVRAVSQNRNMAKAMGIKTDRVDAMTFGLGSGIAGMAGVALSQLTNVGPNLGQAYIIDSFMVVVFGGVGNLWGTLVAGFSLGLANKFIEPITGAVLASILVLVFIILFIQKRPKGLFPQKGRAAE
;
A
#
# COMPACT_ATOMS: atom_id res chain seq x y z
N MET A 1 31.37 -20.23 43.23
CA MET A 1 31.41 -19.40 42.03
C MET A 1 32.81 -19.37 41.40
N ARG A 2 33.36 -20.54 40.97
CA ARG A 2 34.72 -20.63 40.37
C ARG A 2 34.83 -21.71 39.29
N THR A 3 33.71 -22.09 38.61
CA THR A 3 33.74 -23.18 37.60
C THR A 3 33.22 -22.75 36.20
N LEU A 4 32.83 -21.48 36.02
CA LEU A 4 32.28 -21.00 34.75
C LEU A 4 33.31 -20.63 33.65
N PRO A 5 34.57 -20.21 33.96
CA PRO A 5 35.53 -19.87 32.91
C PRO A 5 36.24 -21.10 32.29
N ILE A 6 36.18 -22.28 32.91
CA ILE A 6 36.86 -23.47 32.38
C ILE A 6 36.00 -24.18 31.32
N LEU A 7 34.68 -24.10 31.42
CA LEU A 7 33.76 -24.66 30.43
C LEU A 7 33.72 -23.84 29.12
N LEU A 8 33.98 -22.53 29.18
CA LEU A 8 34.03 -21.68 27.99
C LEU A 8 35.33 -21.84 27.18
N ALA A 9 36.45 -22.19 27.88
CA ALA A 9 37.73 -22.46 27.24
C ALA A 9 37.76 -23.81 26.52
N CYS A 10 37.03 -24.82 27.01
CA CYS A 10 36.92 -26.12 26.35
C CYS A 10 36.03 -26.12 25.13
N LEU A 11 35.06 -25.20 25.03
CA LEU A 11 34.17 -25.08 23.85
C LEU A 11 34.85 -24.38 22.65
N ILE A 12 35.85 -23.54 22.92
CA ILE A 12 36.61 -22.81 21.87
C ILE A 12 37.73 -23.69 21.27
N SER A 13 38.25 -24.66 21.99
CA SER A 13 39.31 -25.56 21.52
C SER A 13 38.79 -26.72 20.64
N ILE A 14 37.49 -27.03 20.65
CA ILE A 14 36.88 -28.07 19.80
C ILE A 14 36.53 -27.56 18.39
N LEU A 15 36.49 -26.25 18.20
CA LEU A 15 36.16 -25.62 16.88
C LEU A 15 37.39 -25.39 16.00
N PHE A 16 38.61 -25.71 16.43
CA PHE A 16 39.85 -25.42 15.68
C PHE A 16 40.62 -26.63 15.17
N SER A 17 40.06 -27.85 15.24
CA SER A 17 40.72 -29.08 14.76
C SER A 17 39.92 -29.82 13.68
N LEU A 18 39.52 -29.12 12.59
CA LEU A 18 39.13 -29.74 11.34
C LEU A 18 40.23 -29.50 10.32
N SER A 19 41.12 -30.44 10.24
CA SER A 19 42.25 -30.52 9.31
C SER A 19 41.74 -30.63 7.88
N VAL A 20 42.17 -29.68 7.04
CA VAL A 20 42.03 -29.71 5.59
C VAL A 20 42.82 -30.89 5.04
N HIS A 21 42.13 -31.91 4.51
CA HIS A 21 42.73 -32.89 3.62
C HIS A 21 42.68 -32.35 2.19
N ALA A 22 43.82 -31.94 1.68
CA ALA A 22 44.00 -31.66 0.26
C ALA A 22 44.03 -32.96 -0.54
N SER A 23 43.06 -33.16 -1.40
CA SER A 23 43.07 -34.18 -2.43
C SER A 23 43.73 -33.64 -3.71
N PRO A 24 44.47 -34.40 -4.48
CA PRO A 24 45.24 -33.87 -5.61
C PRO A 24 44.31 -33.42 -6.75
N ALA A 25 44.64 -32.26 -7.31
CA ALA A 25 43.93 -31.65 -8.40
C ALA A 25 44.07 -32.44 -9.69
N GLU A 26 42.97 -32.98 -10.17
CA GLU A 26 42.81 -33.28 -11.63
C GLU A 26 42.75 -31.96 -12.37
N ALA A 27 43.58 -31.86 -13.44
CA ALA A 27 43.64 -30.71 -14.30
C ALA A 27 42.33 -30.61 -15.13
N SER A 28 41.34 -29.92 -14.57
CA SER A 28 40.15 -29.52 -15.32
C SER A 28 40.47 -28.24 -16.10
N ILE A 29 40.20 -28.27 -17.38
CA ILE A 29 40.16 -27.12 -18.28
C ILE A 29 39.37 -26.02 -17.59
N SER A 30 40.03 -24.96 -17.15
CA SER A 30 39.41 -23.87 -16.37
C SER A 30 38.31 -23.22 -17.20
N LYS A 31 37.05 -23.41 -16.81
CA LYS A 31 35.92 -22.67 -17.36
C LYS A 31 36.18 -21.16 -17.09
N PRO A 32 35.95 -20.27 -18.06
CA PRO A 32 36.24 -18.85 -17.93
C PRO A 32 35.40 -18.28 -16.76
N SER A 33 36.05 -17.57 -15.85
CA SER A 33 35.35 -16.93 -14.72
C SER A 33 34.35 -15.87 -15.20
N THR A 34 33.23 -15.71 -14.51
CA THR A 34 32.17 -14.72 -14.81
C THR A 34 32.71 -13.31 -15.12
N PRO A 35 33.70 -12.75 -14.38
CA PRO A 35 34.30 -11.46 -14.72
C PRO A 35 35.01 -11.41 -16.07
N ALA A 36 35.62 -12.51 -16.50
CA ALA A 36 36.26 -12.59 -17.81
C ALA A 36 35.23 -12.58 -18.95
N LEU A 37 34.08 -13.25 -18.78
CA LEU A 37 32.98 -13.25 -19.73
C LEU A 37 32.29 -11.87 -19.83
N LEU A 38 32.09 -11.16 -18.71
CA LEU A 38 31.57 -9.79 -18.70
C LEU A 38 32.51 -8.83 -19.47
N THR A 39 33.81 -8.96 -19.28
CA THR A 39 34.80 -8.19 -20.05
C THR A 39 34.76 -8.56 -21.54
N LYS A 40 34.63 -9.84 -21.89
CA LYS A 40 34.50 -10.34 -23.25
C LYS A 40 33.26 -9.73 -23.94
N LEU A 41 32.13 -9.58 -23.23
CA LEU A 41 30.92 -8.95 -23.76
C LEU A 41 31.15 -7.52 -24.24
N THR A 42 32.01 -6.75 -23.56
CA THR A 42 32.31 -5.35 -23.94
C THR A 42 33.19 -5.22 -25.18
N LYS A 43 33.89 -6.30 -25.59
CA LYS A 43 34.85 -6.30 -26.69
C LYS A 43 34.29 -6.98 -27.96
N VAL A 44 33.27 -7.81 -27.84
CA VAL A 44 32.71 -8.64 -28.91
C VAL A 44 31.89 -7.81 -29.89
N LYS A 45 32.03 -8.11 -31.21
CA LYS A 45 31.14 -7.56 -32.25
C LYS A 45 29.72 -8.13 -32.10
N LEU A 46 28.71 -7.34 -32.46
CA LEU A 46 27.28 -7.68 -32.33
C LEU A 46 26.90 -9.09 -32.80
N ASN A 47 27.50 -9.54 -33.91
CA ASN A 47 27.21 -10.85 -34.50
C ASN A 47 27.77 -12.04 -33.69
N LYS A 48 28.66 -11.81 -32.76
CA LYS A 48 29.28 -12.81 -31.86
C LYS A 48 28.88 -12.61 -30.39
N ALA A 49 27.87 -11.79 -30.11
CA ALA A 49 27.42 -11.54 -28.75
C ALA A 49 26.63 -12.73 -28.15
N ILE A 50 25.83 -13.44 -28.97
CA ILE A 50 24.98 -14.56 -28.53
C ILE A 50 25.78 -15.69 -27.87
N PRO A 51 26.89 -16.20 -28.43
CA PRO A 51 27.69 -17.23 -27.76
C PRO A 51 28.18 -16.80 -26.37
N VAL A 52 28.60 -15.54 -26.21
CA VAL A 52 29.05 -15.01 -24.90
C VAL A 52 27.92 -14.88 -23.93
N LEU A 53 26.72 -14.48 -24.40
CA LEU A 53 25.52 -14.38 -23.54
C LEU A 53 25.07 -15.79 -23.11
N LYS A 54 25.20 -16.80 -23.97
CA LYS A 54 24.92 -18.20 -23.64
C LYS A 54 25.88 -18.74 -22.57
N GLU A 55 27.19 -18.47 -22.75
CA GLU A 55 28.19 -18.82 -21.74
C GLU A 55 27.88 -18.11 -20.37
N LEU A 56 27.40 -16.85 -20.38
CA LEU A 56 27.01 -16.12 -19.19
C LEU A 56 25.73 -16.70 -18.53
N GLU A 57 24.77 -17.14 -19.32
CA GLU A 57 23.56 -17.82 -18.83
C GLU A 57 23.92 -19.14 -18.13
N GLU A 58 24.74 -19.99 -18.80
CA GLU A 58 25.14 -21.30 -18.28
C GLU A 58 25.98 -21.21 -16.98
N HIS A 59 26.75 -20.13 -16.79
CA HIS A 59 27.63 -19.97 -15.63
C HIS A 59 27.02 -19.15 -14.49
N GLY A 60 26.13 -18.22 -14.79
CA GLY A 60 25.63 -17.26 -13.79
C GLY A 60 24.13 -17.37 -13.47
N GLY A 61 23.37 -18.15 -14.24
CA GLY A 61 21.96 -18.40 -13.98
C GLY A 61 21.15 -17.14 -13.64
N GLU A 62 20.44 -17.17 -12.53
CA GLU A 62 19.59 -16.05 -12.05
C GLU A 62 20.39 -14.77 -11.75
N GLU A 63 21.64 -14.86 -11.32
CA GLU A 63 22.47 -13.69 -11.01
C GLU A 63 22.71 -12.80 -12.25
N MET A 64 22.56 -13.36 -13.46
CA MET A 64 22.73 -12.61 -14.72
C MET A 64 21.45 -11.90 -15.18
N LEU A 65 20.30 -12.15 -14.56
CA LEU A 65 19.02 -11.52 -14.93
C LEU A 65 19.07 -9.97 -14.94
N PRO A 66 19.67 -9.26 -13.95
CA PRO A 66 19.78 -7.81 -14.00
C PRO A 66 20.55 -7.32 -15.24
N LEU A 67 21.62 -8.02 -15.62
CA LEU A 67 22.41 -7.72 -16.81
C LEU A 67 21.58 -7.88 -18.09
N PHE A 68 20.89 -9.01 -18.26
CA PHE A 68 20.08 -9.31 -19.44
C PHE A 68 18.90 -8.32 -19.56
N LYS A 69 18.20 -8.04 -18.47
CA LYS A 69 17.11 -7.04 -18.42
C LYS A 69 17.60 -5.64 -18.79
N THR A 70 18.73 -5.20 -18.24
CA THR A 70 19.34 -3.89 -18.53
C THR A 70 19.78 -3.81 -19.99
N MET A 71 20.33 -4.89 -20.53
CA MET A 71 20.75 -4.97 -21.94
C MET A 71 19.54 -4.95 -22.88
N LEU A 72 18.47 -5.68 -22.57
CA LEU A 72 17.23 -5.71 -23.36
C LEU A 72 16.56 -4.33 -23.43
N LYS A 73 16.51 -3.60 -22.29
CA LYS A 73 16.02 -2.21 -22.21
C LYS A 73 16.94 -1.21 -22.95
N GLY A 74 18.12 -1.66 -23.40
CA GLY A 74 19.09 -0.79 -24.05
C GLY A 74 19.71 0.25 -23.14
N GLN A 75 19.74 -0.03 -21.85
CA GLN A 75 20.29 0.80 -20.76
C GLN A 75 21.70 0.33 -20.33
N LEU A 76 22.25 -0.72 -20.93
CA LEU A 76 23.57 -1.26 -20.63
C LEU A 76 24.66 -0.45 -21.32
N TYR A 77 25.59 0.05 -20.52
CA TYR A 77 26.79 0.77 -20.96
C TYR A 77 28.03 0.15 -20.31
N TYR A 78 29.20 0.47 -20.82
CA TYR A 78 30.47 0.13 -20.17
C TYR A 78 31.40 1.34 -20.12
N VAL A 79 32.20 1.42 -19.07
CA VAL A 79 33.25 2.44 -18.92
C VAL A 79 34.42 2.11 -19.84
N LYS A 80 34.84 3.05 -20.68
CA LYS A 80 35.87 2.81 -21.70
C LYS A 80 37.22 2.39 -21.10
N LYS A 81 37.62 2.95 -19.95
CA LYS A 81 38.89 2.66 -19.26
C LYS A 81 38.91 1.32 -18.55
N THR A 82 37.93 1.08 -17.68
CA THR A 82 37.89 -0.10 -16.78
C THR A 82 37.15 -1.30 -17.39
N LYS A 83 36.35 -1.09 -18.45
CA LYS A 83 35.43 -2.08 -19.01
C LYS A 83 34.32 -2.54 -18.05
N ALA A 84 34.15 -1.86 -16.90
CA ALA A 84 33.08 -2.13 -15.97
C ALA A 84 31.71 -1.84 -16.63
N LEU A 85 30.73 -2.74 -16.42
CA LEU A 85 29.36 -2.59 -16.91
C LEU A 85 28.58 -1.67 -15.96
N VAL A 86 27.81 -0.75 -16.53
CA VAL A 86 26.98 0.19 -15.79
C VAL A 86 25.60 0.29 -16.43
N ALA A 87 24.58 0.39 -15.62
CA ALA A 87 23.24 0.72 -16.04
C ALA A 87 23.08 2.25 -16.12
N VAL A 88 22.40 2.74 -17.16
CA VAL A 88 22.14 4.18 -17.35
C VAL A 88 20.65 4.41 -17.50
N THR A 89 20.07 5.04 -16.49
CA THR A 89 18.65 5.43 -16.47
C THR A 89 18.54 6.95 -16.64
N LYS A 90 17.47 7.40 -17.27
CA LYS A 90 17.15 8.84 -17.35
C LYS A 90 16.01 9.14 -16.39
N ILE A 91 16.25 10.02 -15.42
CA ILE A 91 15.22 10.53 -14.51
C ILE A 91 15.26 12.06 -14.64
N GLU A 92 14.12 12.67 -14.92
CA GLU A 92 13.96 14.13 -15.11
C GLU A 92 14.95 14.77 -16.10
N GLY A 93 15.35 14.00 -17.14
CA GLY A 93 16.30 14.48 -18.15
C GLY A 93 17.76 14.24 -17.81
N GLU A 94 18.12 13.97 -16.56
CA GLU A 94 19.48 13.64 -16.13
C GLU A 94 19.77 12.13 -16.26
N LYS A 95 21.03 11.80 -16.54
CA LYS A 95 21.51 10.41 -16.59
C LYS A 95 22.05 10.01 -15.23
N ILE A 96 21.45 9.00 -14.66
CA ILE A 96 21.92 8.34 -13.44
C ILE A 96 22.64 7.06 -13.85
N TYR A 97 23.82 6.87 -13.27
CA TYR A 97 24.66 5.69 -13.47
C TYR A 97 24.56 4.82 -12.23
N SER A 98 24.29 3.53 -12.43
CA SER A 98 24.23 2.56 -11.33
C SER A 98 24.98 1.28 -11.70
N ASP A 99 25.42 0.54 -10.68
CA ASP A 99 25.92 -0.81 -10.87
C ASP A 99 24.80 -1.71 -11.42
N VAL A 100 25.14 -2.63 -12.33
CA VAL A 100 24.16 -3.48 -13.03
C VAL A 100 23.58 -4.55 -12.12
N PHE A 101 24.36 -5.02 -11.13
CA PHE A 101 24.01 -6.15 -10.28
C PHE A 101 23.44 -5.70 -8.93
N THR A 102 24.07 -4.71 -8.28
CA THR A 102 23.61 -4.21 -6.97
C THR A 102 22.58 -3.09 -7.07
N GLY A 103 22.51 -2.39 -8.21
CA GLY A 103 21.65 -1.22 -8.39
C GLY A 103 22.15 0.05 -7.72
N ASP A 104 23.28 0.00 -7.01
CA ASP A 104 23.84 1.13 -6.27
C ASP A 104 24.20 2.29 -7.20
N ALA A 105 23.84 3.50 -6.79
CA ALA A 105 24.15 4.71 -7.55
C ALA A 105 25.67 4.96 -7.58
N LEU A 106 26.19 5.13 -8.79
CA LEU A 106 27.59 5.46 -9.03
C LEU A 106 27.75 6.97 -9.23
N ALA A 107 28.97 7.49 -8.98
CA ALA A 107 29.29 8.89 -9.20
C ALA A 107 28.94 9.34 -10.64
N LYS A 108 28.54 10.62 -10.80
CA LYS A 108 28.25 11.20 -12.13
C LYS A 108 29.45 11.01 -13.07
N MET A 109 29.20 10.32 -14.19
CA MET A 109 30.24 10.06 -15.20
C MET A 109 30.04 10.95 -16.42
N SER A 110 31.15 11.38 -17.04
CA SER A 110 31.10 12.12 -18.31
C SER A 110 30.52 11.24 -19.44
N LYS A 111 29.67 11.82 -20.27
CA LYS A 111 29.07 11.14 -21.44
C LYS A 111 30.13 10.53 -22.38
N SER A 112 31.34 11.11 -22.41
CA SER A 112 32.46 10.63 -23.21
C SER A 112 33.18 9.42 -22.60
N SER A 113 33.07 9.17 -21.30
CA SER A 113 33.76 8.08 -20.59
C SER A 113 33.06 6.73 -20.72
N VAL A 114 31.78 6.72 -21.11
CA VAL A 114 30.95 5.50 -21.23
C VAL A 114 30.59 5.24 -22.69
N LYS A 115 30.36 3.95 -23.03
CA LYS A 115 29.90 3.54 -24.37
C LYS A 115 28.75 2.55 -24.23
N LYS A 116 27.70 2.74 -25.03
CA LYS A 116 26.50 1.88 -25.02
C LYS A 116 26.82 0.51 -25.62
N VAL A 117 26.35 -0.57 -24.96
CA VAL A 117 26.31 -1.90 -25.54
C VAL A 117 25.14 -1.94 -26.53
N ARG A 118 25.45 -2.17 -27.80
CA ARG A 118 24.42 -2.21 -28.86
C ARG A 118 23.73 -3.57 -28.88
N VAL A 119 22.45 -3.57 -29.21
CA VAL A 119 21.61 -4.77 -29.30
C VAL A 119 20.89 -4.75 -30.64
N ASN A 120 20.96 -5.84 -31.39
CA ASN A 120 20.17 -6.05 -32.62
C ASN A 120 18.97 -6.97 -32.37
N ASN A 121 18.11 -7.16 -33.35
CA ASN A 121 16.89 -7.95 -33.20
C ASN A 121 17.18 -9.44 -32.85
N LYS A 122 18.26 -10.02 -33.33
CA LYS A 122 18.67 -11.39 -32.97
C LYS A 122 19.05 -11.49 -31.49
N VAL A 123 19.85 -10.55 -31.01
CA VAL A 123 20.25 -10.48 -29.58
C VAL A 123 19.04 -10.18 -28.69
N ARG A 124 18.12 -9.33 -29.14
CA ARG A 124 16.88 -9.05 -28.37
C ARG A 124 16.02 -10.29 -28.22
N ARG A 125 15.82 -11.06 -29.28
CA ARG A 125 15.08 -12.32 -29.24
C ARG A 125 15.73 -13.30 -28.26
N PHE A 126 17.03 -13.51 -28.40
CA PHE A 126 17.81 -14.37 -27.50
C PHE A 126 17.69 -13.92 -26.02
N LEU A 127 17.83 -12.63 -25.77
CA LEU A 127 17.71 -12.10 -24.39
C LEU A 127 16.30 -12.32 -23.80
N ARG A 128 15.23 -12.14 -24.59
CA ARG A 128 13.86 -12.41 -24.13
C ARG A 128 13.68 -13.88 -23.77
N GLU A 129 14.10 -14.77 -24.68
CA GLU A 129 14.04 -16.21 -24.45
C GLU A 129 14.83 -16.64 -23.22
N THR A 130 16.07 -16.15 -23.10
CA THR A 130 16.92 -16.43 -21.93
C THR A 130 16.32 -15.91 -20.62
N ILE A 131 15.84 -14.68 -20.59
CA ILE A 131 15.19 -14.11 -19.41
C ILE A 131 13.97 -14.95 -19.03
N ALA A 132 13.11 -15.28 -20.01
CA ALA A 132 11.94 -16.11 -19.79
C ALA A 132 12.33 -17.49 -19.21
N ARG A 133 13.26 -18.20 -19.87
CA ARG A 133 13.72 -19.51 -19.41
C ARG A 133 14.30 -19.46 -18.00
N THR A 134 15.18 -18.51 -17.70
CA THR A 134 15.79 -18.39 -16.38
C THR A 134 14.76 -18.08 -15.30
N GLN A 135 13.83 -17.16 -15.55
CA GLN A 135 12.79 -16.81 -14.60
C GLN A 135 11.78 -17.93 -14.38
N LEU A 136 11.40 -18.65 -15.44
CA LEU A 136 10.48 -19.78 -15.36
C LEU A 136 11.12 -21.04 -14.75
N SER A 137 12.44 -21.05 -14.58
CA SER A 137 13.18 -22.14 -13.92
C SER A 137 13.56 -21.82 -12.48
N ALA A 138 13.06 -20.71 -11.92
CA ALA A 138 13.30 -20.34 -10.52
C ALA A 138 12.80 -21.42 -9.56
N ALA A 139 13.48 -21.59 -8.43
CA ALA A 139 13.10 -22.60 -7.43
C ALA A 139 11.75 -22.27 -6.77
N ASP A 140 11.48 -20.99 -6.57
CA ASP A 140 10.25 -20.47 -5.93
C ASP A 140 9.07 -20.47 -6.92
N PRO A 141 7.94 -21.15 -6.63
CA PRO A 141 6.73 -21.12 -7.45
C PRO A 141 6.14 -19.73 -7.66
N GLU A 142 6.15 -18.86 -6.63
CA GLU A 142 5.66 -17.48 -6.75
C GLU A 142 6.47 -16.67 -7.75
N ALA A 143 7.79 -16.84 -7.75
CA ALA A 143 8.66 -16.20 -8.72
C ALA A 143 8.39 -16.69 -10.15
N ARG A 144 8.15 -18.02 -10.34
CA ARG A 144 7.76 -18.58 -11.64
C ARG A 144 6.41 -18.09 -12.12
N TYR A 145 5.41 -18.04 -11.22
CA TYR A 145 4.07 -17.51 -11.53
C TYR A 145 4.14 -16.04 -11.95
N SER A 146 4.82 -15.20 -11.17
CA SER A 146 5.00 -13.78 -11.48
C SER A 146 5.72 -13.54 -12.80
N ALA A 147 6.76 -14.33 -13.09
CA ALA A 147 7.48 -14.28 -14.35
C ALA A 147 6.56 -14.64 -15.53
N LEU A 148 5.81 -15.73 -15.41
CA LEU A 148 4.88 -16.19 -16.44
C LEU A 148 3.76 -15.18 -16.68
N ASN A 149 3.19 -14.63 -15.63
CA ASN A 149 2.17 -13.59 -15.74
C ASN A 149 2.66 -12.34 -16.48
N SER A 150 3.90 -11.92 -16.22
CA SER A 150 4.52 -10.80 -16.95
C SER A 150 4.76 -11.09 -18.44
N LEU A 151 4.89 -12.35 -18.83
CA LEU A 151 5.11 -12.78 -20.21
C LEU A 151 3.82 -12.90 -21.02
N LEU A 152 2.64 -12.95 -20.40
CA LEU A 152 1.37 -13.08 -21.12
C LEU A 152 1.13 -11.96 -22.14
N SER A 153 1.69 -10.78 -21.91
CA SER A 153 1.61 -9.63 -22.83
C SER A 153 2.57 -9.71 -24.03
N GLU A 154 3.59 -10.58 -23.98
CA GLU A 154 4.68 -10.64 -24.96
C GLU A 154 4.90 -12.08 -25.51
N LEU A 155 3.85 -12.90 -25.62
CA LEU A 155 3.92 -14.27 -26.08
C LEU A 155 4.37 -14.33 -27.55
N ASP A 156 5.45 -15.08 -27.80
CA ASP A 156 5.92 -15.46 -29.14
C ASP A 156 6.17 -16.97 -29.24
N ALA A 157 6.47 -17.47 -30.43
CA ALA A 157 6.66 -18.89 -30.66
C ALA A 157 7.86 -19.49 -29.88
N ASP A 158 8.91 -18.69 -29.65
CA ASP A 158 10.10 -19.13 -28.91
C ASP A 158 9.79 -19.25 -27.41
N ILE A 159 9.05 -18.31 -26.86
CA ILE A 159 8.58 -18.33 -25.47
C ILE A 159 7.62 -19.51 -25.24
N ILE A 160 6.65 -19.73 -26.13
CA ILE A 160 5.71 -20.86 -26.02
C ILE A 160 6.43 -22.21 -26.05
N LYS A 161 7.40 -22.36 -26.90
CA LYS A 161 8.22 -23.59 -26.94
C LYS A 161 8.94 -23.81 -25.61
N THR A 162 9.46 -22.75 -25.02
CA THR A 162 10.09 -22.80 -23.69
C THR A 162 9.08 -23.21 -22.62
N ILE A 163 7.88 -22.59 -22.62
CA ILE A 163 6.79 -22.91 -21.66
C ILE A 163 6.39 -24.39 -21.80
N GLN A 164 6.18 -24.90 -23.04
CA GLN A 164 5.83 -26.29 -23.26
C GLN A 164 6.90 -27.29 -22.76
N THR A 165 8.18 -26.94 -22.91
CA THR A 165 9.29 -27.79 -22.43
C THR A 165 9.35 -27.81 -20.90
N LEU A 166 9.04 -26.68 -20.24
CA LEU A 166 9.05 -26.58 -18.78
C LEU A 166 7.78 -27.15 -18.15
N GLN A 167 6.65 -27.11 -18.85
CA GLN A 167 5.37 -27.64 -18.42
C GLN A 167 5.43 -29.12 -18.00
N GLU A 168 6.21 -29.93 -18.72
CA GLU A 168 6.40 -31.37 -18.40
C GLU A 168 7.08 -31.59 -17.04
N LYS A 169 7.80 -30.59 -16.53
CA LYS A 169 8.58 -30.66 -15.29
C LYS A 169 7.95 -29.86 -14.14
N GLU A 170 6.93 -29.04 -14.44
CA GLU A 170 6.29 -28.21 -13.44
C GLU A 170 5.42 -29.05 -12.50
N THR A 171 5.48 -28.75 -11.21
CA THR A 171 4.75 -29.47 -10.17
C THR A 171 3.72 -28.60 -9.46
N ASP A 172 3.88 -27.28 -9.56
CA ASP A 172 2.96 -26.34 -8.94
C ASP A 172 1.70 -26.17 -9.80
N ALA A 173 0.53 -26.31 -9.17
CA ALA A 173 -0.76 -26.29 -9.87
C ALA A 173 -1.10 -24.93 -10.46
N ASP A 174 -0.80 -23.85 -9.77
CA ASP A 174 -1.11 -22.48 -10.20
C ASP A 174 -0.22 -22.07 -11.39
N VAL A 175 1.06 -22.45 -11.33
CA VAL A 175 2.01 -22.22 -12.43
C VAL A 175 1.61 -23.04 -13.66
N LEU A 176 1.24 -24.32 -13.48
CA LEU A 176 0.75 -25.18 -14.58
C LEU A 176 -0.52 -24.60 -15.23
N GLU A 177 -1.45 -24.11 -14.42
CA GLU A 177 -2.67 -23.51 -14.92
C GLU A 177 -2.37 -22.26 -15.76
N LEU A 178 -1.47 -21.39 -15.30
CA LEU A 178 -1.08 -20.19 -16.03
C LEU A 178 -0.27 -20.54 -17.31
N MET A 179 0.53 -21.61 -17.31
CA MET A 179 1.19 -22.14 -18.53
C MET A 179 0.15 -22.57 -19.57
N ASN A 180 -0.91 -23.27 -19.15
CA ASN A 180 -2.03 -23.63 -20.04
C ASN A 180 -2.72 -22.39 -20.61
N VAL A 181 -2.90 -21.34 -19.81
CA VAL A 181 -3.44 -20.05 -20.27
C VAL A 181 -2.54 -19.44 -21.34
N ALA A 182 -1.23 -19.37 -21.12
CA ALA A 182 -0.29 -18.82 -22.11
C ALA A 182 -0.33 -19.59 -23.43
N ILE A 183 -0.34 -20.92 -23.39
CA ILE A 183 -0.43 -21.77 -24.59
C ILE A 183 -1.77 -21.56 -25.30
N ALA A 184 -2.89 -21.52 -24.56
CA ALA A 184 -4.21 -21.28 -25.14
C ALA A 184 -4.32 -19.88 -25.77
N MET A 185 -3.76 -18.85 -25.16
CA MET A 185 -3.71 -17.49 -25.72
C MET A 185 -2.95 -17.46 -27.04
N PHE A 186 -1.82 -18.13 -27.10
CA PHE A 186 -1.02 -18.23 -28.33
C PHE A 186 -1.75 -19.04 -29.43
N THR A 187 -2.36 -20.16 -29.05
CA THR A 187 -3.15 -20.99 -29.98
C THR A 187 -4.33 -20.22 -30.55
N LEU A 188 -5.07 -19.50 -29.71
CA LEU A 188 -6.19 -18.66 -30.15
C LEU A 188 -5.77 -17.56 -31.12
N SER A 189 -4.55 -17.03 -30.95
CA SER A 189 -4.02 -15.94 -31.79
C SER A 189 -3.42 -16.42 -33.11
N ASN A 190 -2.86 -17.65 -33.18
CA ASN A 190 -1.97 -18.06 -34.26
C ASN A 190 -2.37 -19.37 -34.97
N SER A 191 -3.25 -20.21 -34.39
CA SER A 191 -3.66 -21.46 -35.05
C SER A 191 -4.60 -21.20 -36.22
N ASN A 192 -4.40 -21.94 -37.31
CA ASN A 192 -5.30 -21.93 -38.46
C ASN A 192 -6.50 -22.89 -38.29
N ASP A 193 -6.43 -23.86 -37.36
CA ASP A 193 -7.52 -24.80 -37.11
C ASP A 193 -8.58 -24.19 -36.20
N ALA A 194 -9.81 -24.09 -36.69
CA ALA A 194 -10.95 -23.57 -35.93
C ALA A 194 -11.29 -24.44 -34.70
N LYS A 195 -11.00 -25.76 -34.73
CA LYS A 195 -11.22 -26.63 -33.57
C LYS A 195 -10.26 -26.31 -32.42
N GLU A 196 -8.97 -26.08 -32.74
CA GLU A 196 -7.96 -25.68 -31.75
C GLU A 196 -8.29 -24.31 -31.17
N ARG A 197 -8.68 -23.34 -32.00
CA ARG A 197 -9.11 -22.03 -31.53
C ARG A 197 -10.33 -22.13 -30.62
N LEU A 198 -11.32 -22.99 -30.95
CA LEU A 198 -12.50 -23.19 -30.10
C LEU A 198 -12.12 -23.82 -28.76
N ALA A 199 -11.23 -24.81 -28.74
CA ALA A 199 -10.72 -25.41 -27.50
C ALA A 199 -9.98 -24.37 -26.65
N ALA A 200 -9.17 -23.52 -27.28
CA ALA A 200 -8.49 -22.42 -26.59
C ALA A 200 -9.48 -21.40 -25.98
N VAL A 201 -10.58 -21.07 -26.68
CA VAL A 201 -11.67 -20.23 -26.11
C VAL A 201 -12.25 -20.87 -24.86
N HIS A 202 -12.50 -22.18 -24.86
CA HIS A 202 -13.01 -22.87 -23.67
C HIS A 202 -12.04 -22.82 -22.49
N THR A 203 -10.75 -23.07 -22.73
CA THR A 203 -9.72 -22.97 -21.68
C THR A 203 -9.64 -21.57 -21.08
N LEU A 204 -9.79 -20.52 -21.89
CA LEU A 204 -9.68 -19.13 -21.49
C LEU A 204 -10.97 -18.52 -20.92
N SER A 205 -12.13 -19.17 -21.11
CA SER A 205 -13.46 -18.58 -20.80
C SER A 205 -13.70 -18.28 -19.32
N GLU A 206 -12.96 -18.92 -18.43
CA GLU A 206 -13.06 -18.70 -16.98
C GLU A 206 -11.96 -17.79 -16.42
N ARG A 207 -11.06 -17.34 -17.25
CA ARG A 207 -9.88 -16.54 -16.87
C ARG A 207 -10.22 -15.05 -16.76
N LEU A 208 -9.55 -14.36 -15.84
CA LEU A 208 -9.84 -12.95 -15.52
C LEU A 208 -8.65 -12.01 -15.78
N GLU A 209 -7.56 -12.54 -16.31
CA GLU A 209 -6.38 -11.75 -16.67
C GLU A 209 -6.73 -10.72 -17.76
N ASN A 210 -6.21 -9.51 -17.60
CA ASN A 210 -6.47 -8.41 -18.56
C ASN A 210 -6.02 -8.76 -19.98
N GLU A 211 -4.95 -9.54 -20.11
CA GLU A 211 -4.40 -10.02 -21.39
C GLU A 211 -5.38 -10.95 -22.11
N VAL A 212 -6.04 -11.84 -21.37
CA VAL A 212 -7.06 -12.75 -21.90
C VAL A 212 -8.28 -11.95 -22.37
N ARG A 213 -8.77 -11.01 -21.55
CA ARG A 213 -9.88 -10.13 -21.93
C ARG A 213 -9.57 -9.35 -23.20
N ASN A 214 -8.38 -8.73 -23.28
CA ASN A 214 -7.95 -7.96 -24.44
C ASN A 214 -7.83 -8.84 -25.69
N LEU A 215 -7.39 -10.09 -25.52
CA LEU A 215 -7.34 -11.07 -26.62
C LEU A 215 -8.75 -11.39 -27.13
N PHE A 216 -9.73 -11.63 -26.24
CA PHE A 216 -11.11 -11.87 -26.66
C PHE A 216 -11.72 -10.68 -27.39
N VAL A 217 -11.49 -9.45 -26.94
CA VAL A 217 -11.93 -8.22 -27.63
C VAL A 217 -11.38 -8.18 -29.07
N LYS A 218 -10.09 -8.54 -29.25
CA LYS A 218 -9.47 -8.61 -30.56
C LYS A 218 -10.06 -9.73 -31.42
N VAL A 219 -10.23 -10.92 -30.84
CA VAL A 219 -10.79 -12.09 -31.56
C VAL A 219 -12.22 -11.82 -32.02
N VAL A 220 -13.09 -11.29 -31.16
CA VAL A 220 -14.47 -10.94 -31.52
C VAL A 220 -14.53 -9.98 -32.71
N SER A 221 -13.56 -9.06 -32.84
CA SER A 221 -13.51 -8.10 -33.93
C SER A 221 -12.91 -8.64 -35.22
N GLN A 222 -12.05 -9.67 -35.19
CA GLN A 222 -11.25 -10.12 -36.33
C GLN A 222 -11.54 -11.54 -36.79
N GLU A 223 -12.20 -12.39 -35.95
CA GLU A 223 -12.45 -13.81 -36.25
C GLU A 223 -13.49 -13.98 -37.36
N GLN A 224 -13.17 -14.86 -38.29
CA GLN A 224 -14.00 -15.16 -39.45
C GLN A 224 -14.88 -16.41 -39.25
N ASP A 225 -14.46 -17.36 -38.43
CA ASP A 225 -15.26 -18.54 -38.10
C ASP A 225 -16.40 -18.17 -37.15
N ALA A 226 -17.63 -18.39 -37.60
CA ALA A 226 -18.84 -18.00 -36.85
C ALA A 226 -18.98 -18.74 -35.52
N LYS A 227 -18.47 -19.97 -35.39
CA LYS A 227 -18.55 -20.76 -34.15
C LYS A 227 -17.54 -20.26 -33.13
N VAL A 228 -16.31 -19.99 -33.54
CA VAL A 228 -15.24 -19.45 -32.70
C VAL A 228 -15.64 -18.05 -32.24
N LYS A 229 -16.14 -17.20 -33.15
CA LYS A 229 -16.60 -15.86 -32.83
C LYS A 229 -17.73 -15.86 -31.80
N ALA A 230 -18.79 -16.66 -32.00
CA ALA A 230 -19.90 -16.76 -31.07
C ALA A 230 -19.49 -17.35 -29.71
N ALA A 231 -18.49 -18.24 -29.66
CA ALA A 231 -17.92 -18.73 -28.41
C ALA A 231 -17.11 -17.65 -27.69
N ALA A 232 -16.27 -16.89 -28.43
CA ALA A 232 -15.49 -15.79 -27.89
C ALA A 232 -16.39 -14.64 -27.36
N GLU A 233 -17.47 -14.29 -28.05
CA GLU A 233 -18.46 -13.31 -27.58
C GLU A 233 -19.11 -13.73 -26.24
N ARG A 234 -19.50 -15.00 -26.12
CA ARG A 234 -20.06 -15.53 -24.87
C ARG A 234 -19.04 -15.54 -23.74
N ALA A 235 -17.81 -15.96 -24.03
CA ALA A 235 -16.72 -15.95 -23.06
C ALA A 235 -16.41 -14.52 -22.58
N LEU A 236 -16.29 -13.57 -23.52
CA LEU A 236 -16.05 -12.16 -23.18
C LEU A 236 -17.16 -11.59 -22.30
N SER A 237 -18.43 -11.81 -22.65
CA SER A 237 -19.58 -11.38 -21.84
C SER A 237 -19.57 -11.98 -20.44
N SER A 238 -19.24 -13.27 -20.30
CA SER A 238 -19.10 -13.93 -19.00
C SER A 238 -17.96 -13.33 -18.16
N ILE A 239 -16.80 -13.10 -18.77
CA ILE A 239 -15.64 -12.49 -18.14
C ILE A 239 -15.97 -11.06 -17.67
N GLU A 240 -16.61 -10.25 -18.51
CA GLU A 240 -17.00 -8.87 -18.16
C GLU A 240 -17.98 -8.84 -17.00
N GLN A 241 -19.00 -9.72 -16.97
CA GLN A 241 -19.90 -9.82 -15.85
C GLN A 241 -19.19 -10.25 -14.55
N ARG A 242 -18.22 -11.14 -14.62
CA ARG A 242 -17.42 -11.55 -13.44
C ARG A 242 -16.52 -10.43 -12.97
N ILE A 243 -15.86 -9.71 -13.89
CA ILE A 243 -15.04 -8.54 -13.57
C ILE A 243 -15.90 -7.47 -12.88
N GLU A 244 -17.11 -7.18 -13.38
CA GLU A 244 -18.01 -6.21 -12.77
C GLU A 244 -18.39 -6.58 -11.33
N LYS A 245 -18.66 -7.87 -11.07
CA LYS A 245 -18.91 -8.37 -9.70
C LYS A 245 -17.71 -8.17 -8.77
N PHE A 246 -16.49 -8.48 -9.23
CA PHE A 246 -15.30 -8.28 -8.43
C PHE A 246 -14.97 -6.80 -8.23
N GLN A 247 -15.19 -5.96 -9.23
CA GLN A 247 -15.07 -4.50 -9.10
C GLN A 247 -16.09 -3.93 -8.09
N PHE A 248 -17.29 -4.51 -8.00
CA PHE A 248 -18.25 -4.12 -6.97
C PHE A 248 -17.72 -4.46 -5.56
N VAL A 249 -17.17 -5.67 -5.36
CA VAL A 249 -16.53 -6.08 -4.09
C VAL A 249 -15.33 -5.19 -3.76
N ASP A 250 -14.52 -4.85 -4.75
CA ASP A 250 -13.37 -3.94 -4.61
C ASP A 250 -13.81 -2.55 -4.13
N LYS A 251 -14.84 -1.97 -4.77
CA LYS A 251 -15.44 -0.69 -4.36
C LYS A 251 -16.00 -0.75 -2.93
N LEU A 252 -16.61 -1.88 -2.56
CA LEU A 252 -17.12 -2.10 -1.20
C LEU A 252 -15.96 -2.11 -0.19
N PHE A 253 -14.89 -2.83 -0.47
CA PHE A 253 -13.70 -2.88 0.37
C PHE A 253 -13.04 -1.50 0.54
N PHE A 254 -12.78 -0.79 -0.55
CA PHE A 254 -12.21 0.55 -0.50
C PHE A 254 -13.14 1.55 0.17
N GLY A 255 -14.46 1.40 0.00
CA GLY A 255 -15.47 2.21 0.69
C GLY A 255 -15.47 1.98 2.20
N LEU A 256 -15.40 0.72 2.64
CA LEU A 256 -15.26 0.38 4.06
C LEU A 256 -13.93 0.86 4.65
N SER A 257 -12.85 0.74 3.88
CA SER A 257 -11.54 1.26 4.29
C SER A 257 -11.57 2.78 4.48
N LEU A 258 -12.12 3.53 3.54
CA LEU A 258 -12.30 4.98 3.68
C LEU A 258 -13.21 5.29 4.88
N GLY A 259 -14.32 4.58 5.01
CA GLY A 259 -15.25 4.70 6.13
C GLY A 259 -14.59 4.46 7.49
N SER A 260 -13.65 3.52 7.59
CA SER A 260 -12.91 3.27 8.83
C SER A 260 -11.99 4.42 9.23
N VAL A 261 -11.36 5.06 8.25
CA VAL A 261 -10.54 6.26 8.47
C VAL A 261 -11.41 7.44 8.92
N LEU A 262 -12.54 7.65 8.23
CA LEU A 262 -13.51 8.67 8.60
C LEU A 262 -14.09 8.43 9.99
N LEU A 263 -14.36 7.18 10.34
CA LEU A 263 -14.81 6.79 11.68
C LEU A 263 -13.79 7.17 12.75
N LEU A 264 -12.52 6.78 12.58
CA LEU A 264 -11.45 7.12 13.53
C LEU A 264 -11.30 8.63 13.71
N ALA A 265 -11.29 9.36 12.60
CA ALA A 265 -11.18 10.82 12.63
C ALA A 265 -12.39 11.49 13.30
N ALA A 266 -13.60 10.96 13.08
CA ALA A 266 -14.85 11.54 13.56
C ALA A 266 -15.21 11.16 15.00
N ILE A 267 -14.82 9.99 15.50
CA ILE A 267 -15.19 9.51 16.84
C ILE A 267 -14.75 10.47 17.94
N GLY A 268 -13.50 10.95 17.87
CA GLY A 268 -12.99 11.91 18.86
C GLY A 268 -13.80 13.20 18.87
N LEU A 269 -14.16 13.70 17.68
CA LEU A 269 -15.01 14.87 17.52
C LEU A 269 -16.45 14.62 18.01
N ALA A 270 -17.00 13.44 17.74
CA ALA A 270 -18.34 13.07 18.18
C ALA A 270 -18.50 13.11 19.71
N ILE A 271 -17.46 12.69 20.43
CA ILE A 271 -17.47 12.74 21.89
C ILE A 271 -17.35 14.18 22.40
N THR A 272 -16.38 14.93 21.92
CA THR A 272 -16.13 16.31 22.37
C THR A 272 -17.33 17.20 22.07
N PHE A 273 -17.85 17.15 20.85
CA PHE A 273 -19.03 17.89 20.46
C PHE A 273 -20.31 17.40 21.17
N GLY A 274 -20.45 16.07 21.34
CA GLY A 274 -21.60 15.46 22.00
C GLY A 274 -21.73 15.81 23.48
N VAL A 275 -20.61 15.95 24.20
CA VAL A 275 -20.60 16.22 25.66
C VAL A 275 -20.56 17.71 25.97
N MET A 276 -19.69 18.42 25.27
CA MET A 276 -19.42 19.85 25.61
C MET A 276 -20.23 20.81 24.74
N GLY A 277 -20.79 20.37 23.61
CA GLY A 277 -21.46 21.25 22.66
C GLY A 277 -20.51 22.21 21.94
N VAL A 278 -19.21 21.92 21.95
CA VAL A 278 -18.15 22.77 21.39
C VAL A 278 -17.69 22.26 20.02
N ILE A 279 -17.70 23.14 19.04
CA ILE A 279 -17.11 22.85 17.73
C ILE A 279 -15.60 23.11 17.81
N ASN A 280 -14.80 22.05 17.71
CA ASN A 280 -13.34 22.14 17.79
C ASN A 280 -12.71 22.08 16.40
N MET A 281 -12.32 23.23 15.85
CA MET A 281 -11.61 23.27 14.56
C MET A 281 -10.15 22.78 14.65
N ALA A 282 -9.56 22.79 15.85
CA ALA A 282 -8.22 22.24 16.06
C ALA A 282 -8.18 20.70 16.14
N HIS A 283 -9.32 20.02 16.02
CA HIS A 283 -9.37 18.55 16.05
C HIS A 283 -8.56 17.90 14.93
N GLY A 284 -8.57 18.48 13.74
CA GLY A 284 -7.72 18.04 12.62
C GLY A 284 -6.23 18.07 12.98
N GLU A 285 -5.80 19.07 13.75
CA GLU A 285 -4.40 19.18 14.14
C GLU A 285 -3.97 18.10 15.15
N MET A 286 -4.93 17.55 15.91
CA MET A 286 -4.66 16.37 16.74
C MET A 286 -4.34 15.14 15.88
N ILE A 287 -5.01 15.00 14.74
CA ILE A 287 -4.72 13.97 13.73
C ILE A 287 -3.31 14.19 13.16
N MET A 288 -2.99 15.42 12.77
CA MET A 288 -1.65 15.80 12.29
C MET A 288 -0.57 15.48 13.32
N LEU A 289 -0.75 15.85 14.60
CA LEU A 289 0.22 15.56 15.65
C LEU A 289 0.45 14.06 15.83
N GLY A 290 -0.61 13.24 15.74
CA GLY A 290 -0.49 11.77 15.76
C GLY A 290 0.34 11.24 14.60
N ALA A 291 0.12 11.73 13.39
CA ALA A 291 0.89 11.36 12.21
C ALA A 291 2.37 11.76 12.34
N TYR A 292 2.66 12.97 12.82
CA TYR A 292 4.04 13.39 13.09
C TYR A 292 4.68 12.63 14.24
N THR A 293 3.91 12.19 15.24
CA THR A 293 4.43 11.30 16.29
C THR A 293 4.91 9.98 15.69
N THR A 294 4.17 9.40 14.74
CA THR A 294 4.61 8.19 14.02
C THR A 294 5.92 8.44 13.26
N TYR A 295 6.01 9.55 12.55
CA TYR A 295 7.23 9.93 11.84
C TYR A 295 8.44 10.05 12.80
N VAL A 296 8.28 10.72 13.95
CA VAL A 296 9.35 10.87 14.95
C VAL A 296 9.74 9.52 15.54
N VAL A 297 8.78 8.66 15.87
CA VAL A 297 9.06 7.31 16.37
C VAL A 297 9.90 6.51 15.37
N GLN A 298 9.59 6.57 14.08
CA GLN A 298 10.39 5.89 13.06
C GLN A 298 11.79 6.48 12.91
N LEU A 299 11.96 7.79 13.05
CA LEU A 299 13.30 8.41 13.08
C LEU A 299 14.13 7.93 14.28
N MET A 300 13.49 7.65 15.42
CA MET A 300 14.15 7.14 16.63
C MET A 300 14.44 5.64 16.55
N MET A 301 13.71 4.90 15.70
CA MET A 301 13.78 3.44 15.57
C MET A 301 14.05 2.98 14.13
N PRO A 302 15.11 3.44 13.45
CA PRO A 302 15.32 3.16 12.04
C PRO A 302 15.53 1.67 11.72
N ASN A 303 16.09 0.91 12.66
CA ASN A 303 16.35 -0.53 12.53
C ASN A 303 15.20 -1.42 13.04
N ALA A 304 14.09 -0.83 13.53
CA ALA A 304 12.98 -1.55 14.14
C ALA A 304 11.62 -1.00 13.66
N ILE A 305 11.51 -0.75 12.36
CA ILE A 305 10.30 -0.18 11.73
C ILE A 305 9.07 -1.04 11.99
N ASP A 306 9.23 -2.38 12.02
CA ASP A 306 8.14 -3.33 12.25
C ASP A 306 7.45 -3.17 13.61
N TYR A 307 8.18 -2.68 14.60
CA TYR A 307 7.65 -2.39 15.95
C TYR A 307 7.24 -0.94 16.13
N SER A 308 7.57 -0.05 15.19
CA SER A 308 7.36 1.40 15.32
C SER A 308 5.90 1.78 15.56
N LEU A 309 4.95 1.10 14.90
CA LEU A 309 3.52 1.38 15.06
C LEU A 309 3.00 1.02 16.45
N TRP A 310 3.47 -0.08 17.05
CA TRP A 310 3.08 -0.48 18.40
C TRP A 310 3.48 0.56 19.45
N VAL A 311 4.59 1.26 19.22
CA VAL A 311 5.05 2.37 20.08
C VAL A 311 4.34 3.68 19.69
N ALA A 312 4.14 3.93 18.40
CA ALA A 312 3.53 5.15 17.91
C ALA A 312 2.06 5.31 18.34
N ILE A 313 1.26 4.23 18.38
CA ILE A 313 -0.16 4.28 18.76
C ILE A 313 -0.35 4.86 20.18
N PRO A 314 0.22 4.27 21.26
CA PRO A 314 0.05 4.84 22.60
C PRO A 314 0.71 6.21 22.74
N LEU A 315 1.86 6.44 22.10
CA LEU A 315 2.54 7.72 22.17
C LEU A 315 1.72 8.84 21.47
N ALA A 316 1.15 8.57 20.30
CA ALA A 316 0.26 9.51 19.62
C ALA A 316 -1.00 9.84 20.42
N PHE A 317 -1.58 8.84 21.09
CA PHE A 317 -2.69 9.04 22.01
C PHE A 317 -2.31 9.98 23.16
N ILE A 318 -1.14 9.76 23.79
CA ILE A 318 -0.66 10.58 24.91
C ILE A 318 -0.32 12.00 24.45
N VAL A 319 0.43 12.15 23.34
CA VAL A 319 0.85 13.47 22.81
C VAL A 319 -0.37 14.29 22.41
N SER A 320 -1.23 13.76 21.53
CA SER A 320 -2.42 14.49 21.07
C SER A 320 -3.42 14.70 22.19
N GLY A 321 -3.59 13.72 23.09
CA GLY A 321 -4.45 13.84 24.27
C GLY A 321 -3.97 14.90 25.24
N SER A 322 -2.65 14.98 25.51
CA SER A 322 -2.07 16.01 26.38
C SER A 322 -2.23 17.40 25.80
N VAL A 323 -1.97 17.57 24.49
CA VAL A 323 -2.21 18.85 23.80
C VAL A 323 -3.68 19.21 23.85
N GLY A 324 -4.59 18.25 23.66
CA GLY A 324 -6.03 18.46 23.83
C GLY A 324 -6.40 18.95 25.22
N VAL A 325 -5.89 18.32 26.29
CA VAL A 325 -6.12 18.77 27.68
C VAL A 325 -5.58 20.17 27.90
N LEU A 326 -4.42 20.51 27.33
CA LEU A 326 -3.86 21.86 27.43
C LEU A 326 -4.75 22.91 26.75
N ILE A 327 -5.27 22.60 25.57
CA ILE A 327 -6.19 23.46 24.81
C ILE A 327 -7.50 23.68 25.62
N GLU A 328 -8.04 22.59 26.15
CA GLU A 328 -9.27 22.69 26.98
C GLU A 328 -9.04 23.58 28.17
N ARG A 329 -8.01 23.33 28.99
CA ARG A 329 -7.72 24.08 30.20
C ARG A 329 -7.30 25.52 29.95
N GLY A 330 -6.52 25.76 28.89
CA GLY A 330 -5.98 27.10 28.58
C GLY A 330 -7.00 28.02 27.90
N VAL A 331 -7.87 27.46 27.06
CA VAL A 331 -8.72 28.27 26.18
C VAL A 331 -10.20 27.89 26.28
N ILE A 332 -10.59 26.65 26.01
CA ILE A 332 -11.99 26.26 25.81
C ILE A 332 -12.79 26.45 27.12
N ARG A 333 -12.18 26.13 28.24
CA ARG A 333 -12.77 26.29 29.57
C ARG A 333 -13.32 27.71 29.84
N HIS A 334 -12.62 28.74 29.33
CA HIS A 334 -12.99 30.13 29.50
C HIS A 334 -14.05 30.63 28.53
N LEU A 335 -14.29 29.85 27.45
CA LEU A 335 -15.25 30.16 26.41
C LEU A 335 -16.52 29.30 26.48
N HIS A 336 -16.74 28.63 27.60
CA HIS A 336 -17.87 27.72 27.76
C HIS A 336 -19.22 28.47 27.63
N GLY A 337 -20.14 27.89 26.83
CA GLY A 337 -21.43 28.53 26.52
C GLY A 337 -21.37 29.56 25.37
N ARG A 338 -20.22 29.76 24.73
CA ARG A 338 -20.02 30.70 23.62
C ARG A 338 -19.49 29.98 22.37
N PRO A 339 -20.37 29.32 21.62
CA PRO A 339 -19.93 28.41 20.54
C PRO A 339 -19.18 29.12 19.39
N LEU A 340 -19.56 30.35 19.03
CA LEU A 340 -18.86 31.09 17.95
C LEU A 340 -17.47 31.55 18.38
N GLU A 341 -17.31 32.02 19.61
CA GLU A 341 -16.01 32.43 20.15
C GLU A 341 -15.08 31.22 20.28
N THR A 342 -15.61 30.07 20.69
CA THR A 342 -14.83 28.81 20.77
C THR A 342 -14.39 28.31 19.39
N LEU A 343 -15.26 28.41 18.39
CA LEU A 343 -14.92 28.05 17.01
C LEU A 343 -13.77 28.92 16.48
N LEU A 344 -13.86 30.26 16.69
CA LEU A 344 -12.81 31.18 16.24
C LEU A 344 -11.50 30.96 17.00
N ALA A 345 -11.54 30.74 18.30
CA ALA A 345 -10.35 30.48 19.11
C ALA A 345 -9.66 29.16 18.71
N THR A 346 -10.45 28.09 18.51
CA THR A 346 -9.89 26.79 18.07
C THR A 346 -9.34 26.84 16.65
N PHE A 347 -9.91 27.67 15.76
CA PHE A 347 -9.34 27.93 14.44
C PHE A 347 -7.99 28.65 14.54
N GLY A 348 -7.88 29.67 15.42
CA GLY A 348 -6.60 30.32 15.69
C GLY A 348 -5.54 29.34 16.23
N ILE A 349 -5.93 28.45 17.15
CA ILE A 349 -5.04 27.40 17.67
C ILE A 349 -4.60 26.45 16.55
N SER A 350 -5.51 26.08 15.65
CA SER A 350 -5.19 25.24 14.48
C SER A 350 -4.06 25.86 13.65
N LEU A 351 -4.17 27.15 13.32
CA LEU A 351 -3.13 27.86 12.55
C LEU A 351 -1.78 27.91 13.31
N ILE A 352 -1.81 28.12 14.63
CA ILE A 352 -0.60 28.11 15.46
C ILE A 352 0.07 26.74 15.42
N LEU A 353 -0.68 25.66 15.60
CA LEU A 353 -0.16 24.29 15.58
C LEU A 353 0.42 23.93 14.21
N GLN A 354 -0.27 24.30 13.11
CA GLN A 354 0.25 24.09 11.75
C GLN A 354 1.56 24.83 11.55
N GLN A 355 1.62 26.11 11.96
CA GLN A 355 2.83 26.90 11.80
C GLN A 355 3.98 26.37 12.67
N LEU A 356 3.69 25.92 13.88
CA LEU A 356 4.67 25.27 14.76
C LEU A 356 5.27 24.04 14.09
N VAL A 357 4.43 23.16 13.56
CA VAL A 357 4.88 21.95 12.85
C VAL A 357 5.69 22.29 11.60
N ARG A 358 5.28 23.29 10.81
CA ARG A 358 6.06 23.78 9.66
C ARG A 358 7.44 24.30 10.07
N THR A 359 7.55 24.96 11.19
CA THR A 359 8.81 25.51 11.71
C THR A 359 9.73 24.38 12.20
N VAL A 360 9.18 23.39 12.91
CA VAL A 360 9.97 22.28 13.50
C VAL A 360 10.35 21.23 12.44
N PHE A 361 9.41 20.84 11.58
CA PHE A 361 9.57 19.69 10.66
C PHE A 361 9.71 20.07 9.19
N SER A 362 9.65 21.36 8.82
CA SER A 362 9.59 21.86 7.45
C SER A 362 8.17 21.76 6.83
N PRO A 363 7.84 22.60 5.83
CA PRO A 363 6.56 22.56 5.13
C PRO A 363 6.40 21.38 4.16
N LEU A 364 7.47 20.61 3.90
CA LEU A 364 7.46 19.47 2.99
C LEU A 364 6.81 18.24 3.65
N ASN A 365 6.08 17.49 2.84
CA ASN A 365 5.53 16.21 3.28
C ASN A 365 6.66 15.21 3.58
N ARG A 366 6.44 14.41 4.64
CA ARG A 366 7.35 13.36 5.09
C ARG A 366 6.73 12.00 4.81
N GLN A 367 7.55 11.07 4.37
CA GLN A 367 7.12 9.70 4.15
C GLN A 367 7.33 8.90 5.43
N VAL A 368 6.34 8.09 5.78
CA VAL A 368 6.37 7.09 6.84
C VAL A 368 6.33 5.73 6.17
N GLN A 369 7.22 4.83 6.57
CA GLN A 369 7.31 3.49 6.01
C GLN A 369 6.28 2.57 6.66
N ALA A 370 5.62 1.74 5.86
CA ALA A 370 4.77 0.68 6.41
C ALA A 370 5.63 -0.48 6.94
N PRO A 371 5.29 -1.06 8.11
CA PRO A 371 5.92 -2.28 8.60
C PRO A 371 5.80 -3.43 7.62
N SER A 372 6.74 -4.38 7.65
CA SER A 372 6.75 -5.54 6.74
C SER A 372 5.47 -6.38 6.82
N TRP A 373 4.96 -6.60 8.05
CA TRP A 373 3.72 -7.35 8.29
C TRP A 373 2.45 -6.64 7.79
N MET A 374 2.51 -5.34 7.51
CA MET A 374 1.40 -4.52 7.01
C MET A 374 1.51 -4.24 5.51
N SER A 375 2.66 -4.59 4.92
CA SER A 375 2.93 -4.41 3.48
C SER A 375 2.37 -5.56 2.65
N GLY A 376 2.19 -5.31 1.35
CA GLY A 376 1.67 -6.30 0.41
C GLY A 376 0.17 -6.26 0.22
N SER A 377 -0.33 -7.22 -0.54
CA SER A 377 -1.74 -7.41 -0.87
C SER A 377 -2.14 -8.87 -0.69
N LEU A 378 -3.39 -9.09 -0.36
CA LEU A 378 -4.03 -10.39 -0.43
C LEU A 378 -4.68 -10.50 -1.81
N ASP A 379 -4.00 -11.16 -2.74
CA ASP A 379 -4.47 -11.33 -4.11
C ASP A 379 -5.40 -12.54 -4.17
N ILE A 380 -6.71 -12.27 -4.27
CA ILE A 380 -7.74 -13.32 -4.35
C ILE A 380 -7.86 -13.80 -5.80
N ASN A 381 -7.72 -12.88 -6.75
CA ASN A 381 -7.72 -13.16 -8.18
C ASN A 381 -7.11 -11.95 -8.94
N PRO A 382 -6.83 -12.06 -10.27
CA PRO A 382 -6.21 -10.99 -11.04
C PRO A 382 -6.95 -9.65 -11.05
N VAL A 383 -8.22 -9.62 -10.64
CA VAL A 383 -9.07 -8.41 -10.60
C VAL A 383 -9.24 -7.87 -9.19
N LEU A 384 -9.20 -8.72 -8.16
CA LEU A 384 -9.47 -8.35 -6.77
C LEU A 384 -8.23 -8.58 -5.91
N SER A 385 -7.60 -7.48 -5.53
CA SER A 385 -6.42 -7.45 -4.66
C SER A 385 -6.69 -6.55 -3.46
N LEU A 386 -6.72 -7.13 -2.27
CA LEU A 386 -6.99 -6.41 -1.02
C LEU A 386 -5.68 -5.98 -0.37
N THR A 387 -5.43 -4.67 -0.32
CA THR A 387 -4.22 -4.15 0.32
C THR A 387 -4.22 -4.38 1.83
N MET A 388 -3.17 -5.02 2.37
CA MET A 388 -3.07 -5.42 3.77
C MET A 388 -3.14 -4.23 4.73
N ASN A 389 -2.49 -3.11 4.43
CA ASN A 389 -2.53 -1.92 5.27
C ASN A 389 -3.97 -1.42 5.52
N ARG A 390 -4.83 -1.44 4.50
CA ARG A 390 -6.24 -1.02 4.63
C ARG A 390 -7.05 -1.99 5.49
N LEU A 391 -6.78 -3.28 5.39
CA LEU A 391 -7.45 -4.32 6.19
C LEU A 391 -7.08 -4.17 7.67
N TYR A 392 -5.80 -3.94 7.98
CA TYR A 392 -5.35 -3.67 9.34
C TYR A 392 -5.95 -2.38 9.92
N ILE A 393 -6.05 -1.31 9.11
CA ILE A 393 -6.66 -0.05 9.54
C ILE A 393 -8.15 -0.24 9.83
N LEU A 394 -8.88 -1.00 9.00
CA LEU A 394 -10.29 -1.33 9.25
C LEU A 394 -10.46 -2.08 10.59
N ALA A 395 -9.64 -3.12 10.82
CA ALA A 395 -9.66 -3.86 12.08
C ALA A 395 -9.29 -2.97 13.28
N PHE A 396 -8.28 -2.13 13.13
CA PHE A 396 -7.86 -1.15 14.15
C PHE A 396 -8.97 -0.14 14.48
N ALA A 397 -9.65 0.39 13.47
CA ALA A 397 -10.77 1.33 13.67
C ALA A 397 -11.91 0.70 14.48
N LEU A 398 -12.29 -0.54 14.16
CA LEU A 398 -13.31 -1.27 14.91
C LEU A 398 -12.87 -1.60 16.34
N LEU A 399 -11.58 -1.92 16.54
CA LEU A 399 -11.00 -2.14 17.86
C LEU A 399 -11.06 -0.86 18.71
N VAL A 400 -10.61 0.29 18.18
CA VAL A 400 -10.65 1.58 18.86
C VAL A 400 -12.09 1.97 19.20
N PHE A 401 -13.02 1.76 18.27
CA PHE A 401 -14.45 1.99 18.51
C PHE A 401 -14.99 1.10 19.64
N GLY A 402 -14.66 -0.19 19.63
CA GLY A 402 -15.07 -1.12 20.69
C GLY A 402 -14.49 -0.77 22.05
N LEU A 403 -13.20 -0.41 22.12
CA LEU A 403 -12.55 0.07 23.36
C LEU A 403 -13.22 1.34 23.90
N LEU A 404 -13.54 2.26 23.00
CA LEU A 404 -14.23 3.48 23.39
C LEU A 404 -15.63 3.20 23.96
N LEU A 405 -16.42 2.33 23.31
CA LEU A 405 -17.72 1.89 23.82
C LEU A 405 -17.57 1.26 25.21
N LEU A 406 -16.52 0.45 25.41
CA LEU A 406 -16.25 -0.19 26.69
C LEU A 406 -15.92 0.88 27.77
N ILE A 407 -15.05 1.86 27.44
CA ILE A 407 -14.73 2.97 28.36
C ILE A 407 -16.00 3.73 28.73
N LEU A 408 -16.80 4.13 27.77
CA LEU A 408 -18.00 4.94 28.02
C LEU A 408 -19.13 4.15 28.70
N ASN A 409 -19.25 2.84 28.50
CA ASN A 409 -20.33 2.05 29.11
C ASN A 409 -19.96 1.46 30.47
N LYS A 410 -18.68 1.14 30.69
CA LYS A 410 -18.24 0.34 31.86
C LYS A 410 -17.42 1.13 32.87
N THR A 411 -17.00 2.38 32.59
CA THR A 411 -16.17 3.17 33.53
C THR A 411 -16.94 4.31 34.18
N SER A 412 -16.41 4.80 35.31
CA SER A 412 -16.93 5.99 35.99
C SER A 412 -16.83 7.26 35.15
N LEU A 413 -15.81 7.35 34.29
CA LEU A 413 -15.66 8.42 33.31
C LEU A 413 -16.89 8.47 32.39
N GLY A 414 -17.29 7.36 31.81
CA GLY A 414 -18.45 7.31 30.92
C GLY A 414 -19.77 7.63 31.63
N LEU A 415 -19.93 7.24 32.90
CA LEU A 415 -21.09 7.62 33.70
C LEU A 415 -21.13 9.14 33.89
N ASN A 416 -20.02 9.76 34.28
CA ASN A 416 -19.91 11.20 34.47
C ASN A 416 -20.12 11.97 33.16
N VAL A 417 -19.58 11.48 32.06
CA VAL A 417 -19.77 12.04 30.71
C VAL A 417 -21.26 12.05 30.34
N ARG A 418 -21.98 10.95 30.54
CA ARG A 418 -23.42 10.89 30.28
C ARG A 418 -24.24 11.84 31.21
N ALA A 419 -23.88 11.91 32.49
CA ALA A 419 -24.53 12.81 33.41
C ALA A 419 -24.36 14.28 33.00
N VAL A 420 -23.13 14.68 32.65
CA VAL A 420 -22.82 16.06 32.22
C VAL A 420 -23.48 16.38 30.87
N SER A 421 -23.54 15.42 29.93
CA SER A 421 -24.19 15.63 28.63
C SER A 421 -25.71 15.75 28.71
N GLN A 422 -26.34 15.13 29.71
CA GLN A 422 -27.79 15.26 29.93
C GLN A 422 -28.17 16.58 30.63
N ASN A 423 -27.57 16.85 31.78
CA ASN A 423 -27.81 18.09 32.52
C ASN A 423 -26.56 18.48 33.30
N ARG A 424 -25.82 19.45 32.77
CA ARG A 424 -24.55 19.92 33.34
C ARG A 424 -24.73 20.54 34.73
N ASN A 425 -25.78 21.35 34.93
CA ASN A 425 -26.04 22.05 36.20
C ASN A 425 -26.42 21.05 37.30
N MET A 426 -27.26 20.08 36.97
CA MET A 426 -27.62 19.01 37.90
C MET A 426 -26.43 18.12 38.24
N ALA A 427 -25.62 17.72 37.25
CA ALA A 427 -24.40 16.96 37.48
C ALA A 427 -23.44 17.67 38.44
N LYS A 428 -23.27 19.00 38.26
CA LYS A 428 -22.47 19.83 39.16
C LYS A 428 -23.06 19.88 40.58
N ALA A 429 -24.39 20.01 40.71
CA ALA A 429 -25.08 20.01 42.01
C ALA A 429 -24.94 18.66 42.74
N MET A 430 -24.83 17.54 41.99
CA MET A 430 -24.58 16.19 42.51
C MET A 430 -23.09 15.92 42.83
N GLY A 431 -22.21 16.94 42.78
CA GLY A 431 -20.80 16.84 43.13
C GLY A 431 -19.87 16.40 42.03
N ILE A 432 -20.35 16.25 40.79
CA ILE A 432 -19.49 15.89 39.64
C ILE A 432 -18.65 17.13 39.27
N LYS A 433 -17.32 16.97 39.27
CA LYS A 433 -16.38 18.02 38.84
C LYS A 433 -16.40 18.13 37.30
N THR A 434 -17.35 18.91 36.76
CA THR A 434 -17.61 19.07 35.34
C THR A 434 -16.37 19.48 34.57
N ASP A 435 -15.55 20.40 35.11
CA ASP A 435 -14.30 20.85 34.48
C ASP A 435 -13.26 19.72 34.29
N ARG A 436 -13.24 18.74 35.21
CA ARG A 436 -12.37 17.56 35.07
C ARG A 436 -12.91 16.59 34.02
N VAL A 437 -14.23 16.44 33.97
CA VAL A 437 -14.90 15.61 32.97
C VAL A 437 -14.66 16.17 31.56
N ASP A 438 -14.75 17.48 31.39
CA ASP A 438 -14.50 18.16 30.13
C ASP A 438 -13.04 17.96 29.67
N ALA A 439 -12.06 18.20 30.54
CA ALA A 439 -10.65 18.02 30.23
C ALA A 439 -10.33 16.57 29.86
N MET A 440 -10.89 15.60 30.59
CA MET A 440 -10.69 14.17 30.29
C MET A 440 -11.38 13.77 28.98
N THR A 441 -12.58 14.28 28.71
CA THR A 441 -13.33 14.01 27.47
C THR A 441 -12.61 14.61 26.26
N PHE A 442 -12.14 15.85 26.41
CA PHE A 442 -11.39 16.51 25.33
C PHE A 442 -10.04 15.83 25.08
N GLY A 443 -9.33 15.41 26.14
CA GLY A 443 -8.10 14.64 26.04
C GLY A 443 -8.32 13.27 25.39
N LEU A 444 -9.40 12.57 25.76
CA LEU A 444 -9.77 11.28 25.15
C LEU A 444 -10.07 11.45 23.65
N GLY A 445 -10.91 12.43 23.29
CA GLY A 445 -11.25 12.69 21.88
C GLY A 445 -10.04 13.10 21.05
N SER A 446 -9.17 13.96 21.60
CA SER A 446 -7.91 14.37 20.95
C SER A 446 -6.91 13.21 20.82
N GLY A 447 -6.83 12.34 21.84
CA GLY A 447 -5.97 11.15 21.80
C GLY A 447 -6.41 10.16 20.72
N ILE A 448 -7.73 9.94 20.57
CA ILE A 448 -8.28 9.11 19.49
C ILE A 448 -8.00 9.74 18.12
N ALA A 449 -8.11 11.07 17.99
CA ALA A 449 -7.70 11.76 16.78
C ALA A 449 -6.20 11.55 16.46
N GLY A 450 -5.34 11.53 17.49
CA GLY A 450 -3.94 11.17 17.33
C GLY A 450 -3.75 9.77 16.79
N MET A 451 -4.51 8.78 17.29
CA MET A 451 -4.48 7.41 16.74
C MET A 451 -4.99 7.33 15.29
N ALA A 452 -6.00 8.17 14.93
CA ALA A 452 -6.41 8.31 13.53
C ALA A 452 -5.25 8.83 12.66
N GLY A 453 -4.44 9.74 13.18
CA GLY A 453 -3.21 10.23 12.53
C GLY A 453 -2.18 9.14 12.28
N VAL A 454 -1.99 8.21 13.23
CA VAL A 454 -1.13 7.02 13.04
C VAL A 454 -1.65 6.16 11.88
N ALA A 455 -2.94 5.86 11.83
CA ALA A 455 -3.55 5.10 10.76
C ALA A 455 -3.41 5.80 9.39
N LEU A 456 -3.63 7.11 9.35
CA LEU A 456 -3.50 7.92 8.13
C LEU A 456 -2.07 7.99 7.62
N SER A 457 -1.07 8.00 8.50
CA SER A 457 0.34 8.01 8.12
C SER A 457 0.76 6.77 7.32
N GLN A 458 0.00 5.67 7.43
CA GLN A 458 0.22 4.44 6.67
C GLN A 458 -0.45 4.44 5.28
N LEU A 459 -1.31 5.43 5.00
CA LEU A 459 -2.04 5.55 3.73
C LEU A 459 -1.59 6.74 2.91
N THR A 460 -1.11 7.79 3.57
CA THR A 460 -0.75 9.07 2.94
C THR A 460 0.55 9.62 3.54
N ASN A 461 1.20 10.51 2.80
CA ASN A 461 2.35 11.23 3.33
C ASN A 461 1.94 12.17 4.48
N VAL A 462 2.78 12.25 5.50
CA VAL A 462 2.57 13.12 6.65
C VAL A 462 2.99 14.55 6.31
N GLY A 463 2.05 15.47 6.43
CA GLY A 463 2.29 16.89 6.14
C GLY A 463 1.55 17.83 7.09
N PRO A 464 1.95 19.11 7.15
CA PRO A 464 1.35 20.10 8.05
C PRO A 464 -0.15 20.34 7.81
N ASN A 465 -0.65 20.06 6.60
CA ASN A 465 -2.04 20.25 6.22
C ASN A 465 -2.88 18.97 6.32
N LEU A 466 -2.30 17.86 6.78
CA LEU A 466 -2.98 16.57 6.84
C LEU A 466 -4.28 16.63 7.64
N GLY A 467 -4.24 17.24 8.80
CA GLY A 467 -5.42 17.36 9.66
C GLY A 467 -6.54 18.19 9.05
N GLN A 468 -6.19 19.28 8.38
CA GLN A 468 -7.15 20.18 7.74
C GLN A 468 -7.92 19.49 6.59
N ALA A 469 -7.32 18.53 5.92
CA ALA A 469 -7.98 17.75 4.88
C ALA A 469 -9.11 16.85 5.42
N TYR A 470 -9.02 16.41 6.68
CA TYR A 470 -9.98 15.48 7.27
C TYR A 470 -10.96 16.11 8.27
N ILE A 471 -10.78 17.37 8.68
CA ILE A 471 -11.66 17.99 9.68
C ILE A 471 -13.08 18.18 9.14
N ILE A 472 -13.23 18.60 7.89
CA ILE A 472 -14.55 18.81 7.25
C ILE A 472 -15.29 17.48 7.14
N ASP A 473 -14.62 16.44 6.66
CA ASP A 473 -15.19 15.10 6.54
C ASP A 473 -15.59 14.52 7.89
N SER A 474 -14.73 14.70 8.93
CA SER A 474 -15.04 14.28 10.30
C SER A 474 -16.27 14.98 10.85
N PHE A 475 -16.41 16.28 10.60
CA PHE A 475 -17.58 17.05 11.00
C PHE A 475 -18.84 16.57 10.27
N MET A 476 -18.75 16.32 8.97
CA MET A 476 -19.85 15.77 8.17
C MET A 476 -20.34 14.44 8.74
N VAL A 477 -19.42 13.52 9.07
CA VAL A 477 -19.75 12.22 9.66
C VAL A 477 -20.49 12.38 10.98
N VAL A 478 -20.03 13.28 11.87
CA VAL A 478 -20.65 13.52 13.17
C VAL A 478 -22.05 14.09 13.04
N VAL A 479 -22.23 15.08 12.16
CA VAL A 479 -23.52 15.75 11.98
C VAL A 479 -24.52 14.84 11.27
N PHE A 480 -24.08 14.12 10.23
CA PHE A 480 -24.90 13.14 9.52
C PHE A 480 -25.32 11.99 10.42
N GLY A 481 -24.39 11.46 11.24
CA GLY A 481 -24.66 10.38 12.18
C GLY A 481 -25.58 10.77 13.32
N GLY A 482 -25.56 12.04 13.73
CA GLY A 482 -26.25 12.59 14.89
C GLY A 482 -25.27 12.86 16.03
N VAL A 483 -25.19 14.14 16.41
CA VAL A 483 -24.23 14.65 17.39
C VAL A 483 -24.29 13.87 18.70
N GLY A 484 -23.14 13.36 19.14
CA GLY A 484 -23.00 12.63 20.41
C GLY A 484 -23.46 11.18 20.38
N ASN A 485 -23.93 10.67 19.26
CA ASN A 485 -24.29 9.26 19.09
C ASN A 485 -23.18 8.48 18.35
N LEU A 486 -22.44 7.65 19.10
CA LEU A 486 -21.33 6.89 18.54
C LEU A 486 -21.75 5.87 17.48
N TRP A 487 -22.89 5.21 17.66
CA TRP A 487 -23.43 4.28 16.66
C TRP A 487 -23.83 5.04 15.38
N GLY A 488 -24.38 6.25 15.55
CA GLY A 488 -24.64 7.14 14.42
C GLY A 488 -23.36 7.51 13.68
N THR A 489 -22.29 7.84 14.41
CA THR A 489 -20.98 8.15 13.82
C THR A 489 -20.41 6.96 13.05
N LEU A 490 -20.53 5.73 13.58
CA LEU A 490 -20.09 4.51 12.89
C LEU A 490 -20.84 4.31 11.58
N VAL A 491 -22.19 4.32 11.63
CA VAL A 491 -23.02 4.14 10.43
C VAL A 491 -22.75 5.25 9.41
N ALA A 492 -22.63 6.50 9.86
CA ALA A 492 -22.35 7.64 9.00
C ALA A 492 -20.97 7.52 8.33
N GLY A 493 -19.91 7.21 9.08
CA GLY A 493 -18.56 7.04 8.54
C GLY A 493 -18.50 6.00 7.43
N PHE A 494 -19.07 4.82 7.67
CA PHE A 494 -19.11 3.77 6.65
C PHE A 494 -20.01 4.10 5.47
N SER A 495 -21.19 4.70 5.73
CA SER A 495 -22.10 5.10 4.64
C SER A 495 -21.48 6.15 3.73
N LEU A 496 -20.80 7.16 4.28
CA LEU A 496 -20.15 8.21 3.50
C LEU A 496 -18.91 7.69 2.78
N GLY A 497 -18.12 6.80 3.42
CA GLY A 497 -17.00 6.13 2.77
C GLY A 497 -17.44 5.30 1.58
N LEU A 498 -18.51 4.52 1.72
CA LEU A 498 -19.11 3.76 0.63
C LEU A 498 -19.64 4.68 -0.47
N ALA A 499 -20.48 5.65 -0.13
CA ALA A 499 -21.06 6.58 -1.10
C ALA A 499 -19.96 7.27 -1.94
N ASN A 500 -18.90 7.74 -1.30
CA ASN A 500 -17.77 8.36 -1.98
C ASN A 500 -17.13 7.40 -2.99
N LYS A 501 -16.81 6.16 -2.59
CA LYS A 501 -16.14 5.17 -3.45
C LYS A 501 -17.03 4.63 -4.57
N PHE A 502 -18.34 4.65 -4.43
CA PHE A 502 -19.25 4.30 -5.52
C PHE A 502 -19.44 5.44 -6.52
N ILE A 503 -19.37 6.69 -6.10
CA ILE A 503 -19.53 7.87 -6.95
C ILE A 503 -18.21 8.21 -7.68
N GLU A 504 -17.07 8.02 -7.02
CA GLU A 504 -15.73 8.39 -7.50
C GLU A 504 -15.39 7.90 -8.93
N PRO A 505 -15.69 6.66 -9.35
CA PRO A 505 -15.39 6.20 -10.72
C PRO A 505 -16.14 6.94 -11.81
N ILE A 506 -17.28 7.55 -11.50
CA ILE A 506 -18.14 8.24 -12.46
C ILE A 506 -17.76 9.71 -12.55
N THR A 507 -17.48 10.35 -11.41
CA THR A 507 -17.30 11.79 -11.30
C THR A 507 -15.87 12.24 -11.03
N GLY A 508 -15.00 11.31 -10.60
CA GLY A 508 -13.69 11.61 -10.05
C GLY A 508 -13.74 11.97 -8.55
N ALA A 509 -12.60 11.86 -7.87
CA ALA A 509 -12.51 11.97 -6.40
C ALA A 509 -13.01 13.32 -5.84
N VAL A 510 -12.65 14.43 -6.50
CA VAL A 510 -13.02 15.78 -6.04
C VAL A 510 -14.53 16.02 -6.15
N LEU A 511 -15.12 15.70 -7.30
CA LEU A 511 -16.56 15.88 -7.49
C LEU A 511 -17.38 14.91 -6.63
N ALA A 512 -16.90 13.69 -6.39
CA ALA A 512 -17.55 12.75 -5.48
C ALA A 512 -17.67 13.35 -4.07
N SER A 513 -16.57 13.90 -3.53
CA SER A 513 -16.58 14.54 -2.21
C SER A 513 -17.52 15.76 -2.16
N ILE A 514 -17.56 16.58 -3.21
CA ILE A 514 -18.50 17.72 -3.31
C ILE A 514 -19.95 17.23 -3.34
N LEU A 515 -20.27 16.20 -4.12
CA LEU A 515 -21.62 15.65 -4.20
C LEU A 515 -22.09 15.08 -2.85
N VAL A 516 -21.20 14.37 -2.15
CA VAL A 516 -21.46 13.87 -0.79
C VAL A 516 -21.71 15.03 0.17
N LEU A 517 -20.91 16.11 0.12
CA LEU A 517 -21.11 17.30 0.92
C LEU A 517 -22.48 17.95 0.66
N VAL A 518 -22.83 18.17 -0.61
CA VAL A 518 -24.13 18.74 -1.00
C VAL A 518 -25.29 17.86 -0.52
N PHE A 519 -25.16 16.54 -0.68
CA PHE A 519 -26.16 15.59 -0.16
C PHE A 519 -26.36 15.74 1.35
N ILE A 520 -25.29 15.85 2.13
CA ILE A 520 -25.36 16.01 3.58
C ILE A 520 -26.02 17.35 3.95
N ILE A 521 -25.68 18.44 3.26
CA ILE A 521 -26.30 19.75 3.50
C ILE A 521 -27.84 19.67 3.28
N LEU A 522 -28.27 19.07 2.20
CA LEU A 522 -29.70 18.87 1.89
C LEU A 522 -30.38 17.94 2.92
N PHE A 523 -29.67 16.89 3.34
CA PHE A 523 -30.16 15.96 4.34
C PHE A 523 -30.38 16.65 5.69
N ILE A 524 -29.42 17.48 6.15
CA ILE A 524 -29.49 18.19 7.43
C ILE A 524 -30.63 19.21 7.43
N GLN A 525 -30.90 19.89 6.29
CA GLN A 525 -32.06 20.79 6.17
C GLN A 525 -33.38 20.05 6.44
N LYS A 526 -33.48 18.79 6.04
CA LYS A 526 -34.68 17.95 6.25
C LYS A 526 -34.67 17.24 7.61
N ARG A 527 -33.50 16.86 8.11
CA ARG A 527 -33.30 16.16 9.39
C ARG A 527 -32.15 16.74 10.20
N PRO A 528 -32.39 17.90 10.88
CA PRO A 528 -31.33 18.65 11.56
C PRO A 528 -30.68 17.88 12.73
N LYS A 529 -31.33 16.84 13.26
CA LYS A 529 -30.82 16.00 14.36
C LYS A 529 -29.98 14.80 13.88
N GLY A 530 -29.74 14.66 12.57
CA GLY A 530 -29.00 13.54 11.97
C GLY A 530 -29.81 12.25 11.88
N LEU A 531 -29.10 11.13 11.57
CA LEU A 531 -29.72 9.78 11.43
C LEU A 531 -30.21 9.23 12.77
N PHE A 532 -29.43 9.40 13.84
CA PHE A 532 -29.68 8.81 15.15
C PHE A 532 -29.72 9.93 16.23
N PRO A 533 -30.84 10.64 16.36
CA PRO A 533 -30.95 11.71 17.37
C PRO A 533 -30.82 11.15 18.78
N GLN A 534 -30.08 11.84 19.65
CA GLN A 534 -30.04 11.46 21.08
C GLN A 534 -31.42 11.66 21.73
N LYS A 535 -31.91 10.63 22.42
CA LYS A 535 -33.11 10.70 23.24
C LYS A 535 -32.73 11.41 24.55
N GLY A 536 -33.39 12.53 24.90
CA GLY A 536 -33.25 13.16 26.22
C GLY A 536 -32.65 14.56 26.25
N ARG A 537 -32.09 15.11 25.19
CA ARG A 537 -31.86 16.54 25.08
C ARG A 537 -33.19 17.23 24.84
N ALA A 538 -33.65 18.02 25.82
CA ALA A 538 -34.73 18.97 25.57
C ALA A 538 -34.39 19.76 24.31
N ALA A 539 -35.30 19.81 23.36
CA ALA A 539 -35.16 20.59 22.15
C ALA A 539 -35.16 22.07 22.58
N GLU A 540 -33.98 22.68 22.68
CA GLU A 540 -33.78 24.11 22.61
C GLU A 540 -33.31 24.48 21.19
#